data_0e734b45f0d9e1c231781b427ec01ade
#
_entry.id   0e734b45f0d9e1c231781b427ec01ade
#
_cell.length_a   1.000
_cell.length_b   1.000
_cell.length_c   1.000
_cell.angle_alpha   90.00
_cell.angle_beta   90.00
_cell.angle_gamma   90.00
#
_symmetry.space_group_name_H-M   'P 1'
#
loop_
_entity.id
_entity.type
_entity.pdbx_description
1 polymer ?
#
loop_
_entity_poly.entity_id
_entity_poly.type
_entity_poly.pdbx_seq_one_letter_code
_entity_poly.pdbx_strand_id
1 'polypeptide(L)'
;MKLTPRGRALAAIMALLYFFANQTQVGWLYVMTALAAGLLLAARFVPRRMLRRLSLVRRINGSTTTADLELYAGDPLAVDLEFQNASRFPALQLRGAETCPPAPADDRSQPFFVSTVPPRGSLTLHYETTCARRGWFEFPPVSISTRAPFGFFAARRDLPAPTGVLVFPEYRELDHLSLFDRMPAPQNTFARLGVGGEFIGVREFRPGDSRRHVHWRSTARAGQLIVKEFAEETQPGLTIALDLRASSNIGAGDDTSLELAIKAAATLARYAERRGLPVSLASNSRQWPAPPGPLTWWGQMNYLARVQGEGEESFAECLRAVRSTTFVAALLTAPDEAAVEPLVELHRFGLGVLAVVVDPARFLPGEAGGASGTAQSIAATLTAAGVTVQVIGAEPDWERTLQA
;
A
#
# COMPACT_ATOMS: atom_id res chain seq x y z
N MET A 1 -7.86 1.03 35.99
CA MET A 1 -8.10 -0.19 36.76
C MET A 1 -9.55 -0.22 37.21
N LYS A 2 -10.24 -1.33 36.97
CA LYS A 2 -11.67 -1.45 37.29
C LYS A 2 -11.87 -2.56 38.33
N LEU A 3 -12.75 -2.31 39.30
CA LEU A 3 -13.17 -3.32 40.27
C LEU A 3 -14.13 -4.31 39.58
N THR A 4 -13.83 -5.59 39.67
CA THR A 4 -14.67 -6.64 39.09
C THR A 4 -15.95 -6.90 39.95
N PRO A 5 -16.97 -7.60 39.42
CA PRO A 5 -18.13 -8.00 40.22
C PRO A 5 -17.72 -8.80 41.48
N ARG A 6 -16.71 -9.69 41.34
CA ARG A 6 -16.16 -10.45 42.47
C ARG A 6 -15.49 -9.55 43.51
N GLY A 7 -14.77 -8.51 43.07
CA GLY A 7 -14.17 -7.55 43.97
C GLY A 7 -15.22 -6.70 44.70
N ARG A 8 -16.32 -6.35 44.05
CA ARG A 8 -17.47 -5.66 44.67
C ARG A 8 -18.15 -6.53 45.73
N ALA A 9 -18.34 -7.81 45.42
CA ALA A 9 -18.90 -8.75 46.37
C ALA A 9 -18.01 -8.90 47.61
N LEU A 10 -16.70 -9.05 47.45
CA LEU A 10 -15.75 -9.12 48.56
C LEU A 10 -15.76 -7.83 49.40
N ALA A 11 -15.81 -6.66 48.75
CA ALA A 11 -15.90 -5.38 49.46
C ALA A 11 -17.23 -5.26 50.26
N ALA A 12 -18.32 -5.75 49.73
CA ALA A 12 -19.62 -5.79 50.45
C ALA A 12 -19.57 -6.75 51.67
N ILE A 13 -18.97 -7.95 51.46
CA ILE A 13 -18.76 -8.91 52.56
C ILE A 13 -17.85 -8.28 53.64
N MET A 14 -16.79 -7.62 53.27
CA MET A 14 -15.91 -6.92 54.21
C MET A 14 -16.66 -5.85 55.01
N ALA A 15 -17.49 -5.05 54.35
CA ALA A 15 -18.32 -4.05 55.03
C ALA A 15 -19.31 -4.67 56.00
N LEU A 16 -19.94 -5.79 55.63
CA LEU A 16 -20.85 -6.55 56.48
C LEU A 16 -20.14 -7.14 57.70
N LEU A 17 -18.97 -7.77 57.49
CA LEU A 17 -18.15 -8.29 58.59
C LEU A 17 -17.71 -7.19 59.54
N TYR A 18 -17.32 -6.03 59.05
CA TYR A 18 -16.97 -4.88 59.88
C TYR A 18 -18.16 -4.39 60.69
N PHE A 19 -19.37 -4.30 60.07
CA PHE A 19 -20.61 -3.93 60.76
C PHE A 19 -20.90 -4.88 61.91
N PHE A 20 -20.90 -6.19 61.65
CA PHE A 20 -21.11 -7.19 62.71
C PHE A 20 -20.04 -7.19 63.79
N ALA A 21 -18.78 -7.00 63.43
CA ALA A 21 -17.66 -6.87 64.35
C ALA A 21 -17.91 -5.72 65.33
N ASN A 22 -18.41 -4.60 64.85
CA ASN A 22 -18.70 -3.41 65.67
C ASN A 22 -19.93 -3.58 66.57
N GLN A 23 -20.92 -4.37 66.10
CA GLN A 23 -22.12 -4.64 66.93
C GLN A 23 -21.88 -5.68 68.01
N THR A 24 -21.11 -6.72 67.69
CA THR A 24 -20.94 -7.89 68.56
C THR A 24 -19.68 -7.80 69.43
N GLN A 25 -18.76 -6.89 69.10
CA GLN A 25 -17.47 -6.70 69.80
C GLN A 25 -16.59 -7.99 69.80
N VAL A 26 -16.86 -8.94 68.82
CA VAL A 26 -16.15 -10.21 68.71
C VAL A 26 -14.81 -9.97 67.99
N GLY A 27 -13.68 -10.12 68.70
CA GLY A 27 -12.34 -9.77 68.18
C GLY A 27 -11.92 -10.47 66.91
N TRP A 28 -12.28 -11.73 66.70
CA TRP A 28 -11.87 -12.45 65.51
C TRP A 28 -12.60 -11.96 64.23
N LEU A 29 -13.77 -11.32 64.32
CA LEU A 29 -14.46 -10.69 63.20
C LEU A 29 -13.64 -9.48 62.66
N TYR A 30 -12.95 -8.74 63.54
CA TYR A 30 -12.04 -7.68 63.10
C TYR A 30 -10.84 -8.24 62.36
N VAL A 31 -10.31 -9.41 62.80
CA VAL A 31 -9.21 -10.10 62.11
C VAL A 31 -9.64 -10.52 60.71
N MET A 32 -10.81 -11.10 60.55
CA MET A 32 -11.35 -11.47 59.22
C MET A 32 -11.54 -10.25 58.32
N THR A 33 -12.04 -9.15 58.88
CA THR A 33 -12.18 -7.89 58.12
C THR A 33 -10.81 -7.34 57.69
N ALA A 34 -9.83 -7.36 58.57
CA ALA A 34 -8.46 -6.92 58.28
C ALA A 34 -7.80 -7.79 57.17
N LEU A 35 -8.00 -9.11 57.22
CA LEU A 35 -7.54 -10.05 56.18
C LEU A 35 -8.19 -9.75 54.82
N ALA A 36 -9.53 -9.54 54.79
CA ALA A 36 -10.23 -9.19 53.58
C ALA A 36 -9.78 -7.84 53.02
N ALA A 37 -9.52 -6.84 53.85
CA ALA A 37 -8.96 -5.55 53.48
C ALA A 37 -7.56 -5.68 52.92
N GLY A 38 -6.70 -6.45 53.59
CA GLY A 38 -5.32 -6.75 53.14
C GLY A 38 -5.31 -7.45 51.77
N LEU A 39 -6.23 -8.41 51.56
CA LEU A 39 -6.41 -9.12 50.32
C LEU A 39 -6.85 -8.17 49.19
N LEU A 40 -7.81 -7.28 49.46
CA LEU A 40 -8.25 -6.26 48.47
C LEU A 40 -7.14 -5.29 48.13
N LEU A 41 -6.34 -4.86 49.15
CA LEU A 41 -5.18 -4.01 48.92
C LEU A 41 -4.10 -4.70 48.06
N ALA A 42 -3.76 -5.95 48.39
CA ALA A 42 -2.83 -6.76 47.61
C ALA A 42 -3.32 -6.93 46.17
N ALA A 43 -4.62 -7.28 45.99
CA ALA A 43 -5.26 -7.44 44.71
C ALA A 43 -5.28 -6.16 43.86
N ARG A 44 -5.19 -4.97 44.50
CA ARG A 44 -5.14 -3.70 43.80
C ARG A 44 -3.74 -3.39 43.23
N PHE A 45 -2.66 -3.82 43.89
CA PHE A 45 -1.32 -3.48 43.49
C PHE A 45 -0.62 -4.55 42.65
N VAL A 46 -0.89 -5.83 42.93
CA VAL A 46 -0.20 -6.95 42.25
C VAL A 46 -0.41 -6.94 40.73
N PRO A 47 -1.63 -6.84 40.19
CA PRO A 47 -1.81 -6.86 38.73
C PRO A 47 -1.09 -5.71 38.02
N ARG A 48 -1.08 -4.51 38.61
CA ARG A 48 -0.33 -3.37 38.05
C ARG A 48 1.17 -3.63 38.03
N ARG A 49 1.71 -4.18 39.12
CA ARG A 49 3.12 -4.48 39.21
C ARG A 49 3.55 -5.56 38.25
N MET A 50 2.70 -6.56 38.00
CA MET A 50 2.91 -7.61 37.01
C MET A 50 3.00 -7.03 35.61
N LEU A 51 2.04 -6.19 35.18
CA LEU A 51 2.05 -5.63 33.85
C LEU A 51 3.17 -4.59 33.62
N ARG A 52 3.64 -3.91 34.68
CA ARG A 52 4.58 -2.79 34.56
C ARG A 52 5.94 -3.18 33.97
N ARG A 53 6.38 -4.42 34.15
CA ARG A 53 7.68 -4.94 33.71
C ARG A 53 7.58 -5.90 32.52
N LEU A 54 6.42 -5.92 31.86
CA LEU A 54 6.26 -6.62 30.60
C LEU A 54 6.65 -5.69 29.45
N SER A 55 7.38 -6.25 28.50
CA SER A 55 7.63 -5.67 27.17
C SER A 55 7.22 -6.64 26.09
N LEU A 56 7.02 -6.13 24.90
CA LEU A 56 6.64 -6.90 23.72
C LEU A 56 7.61 -6.59 22.58
N VAL A 57 8.08 -7.64 21.94
CA VAL A 57 8.80 -7.57 20.66
C VAL A 57 7.95 -8.28 19.62
N ARG A 58 7.68 -7.59 18.52
CA ARG A 58 6.97 -8.18 17.38
C ARG A 58 8.00 -8.53 16.31
N ARG A 59 7.88 -9.72 15.75
CA ARG A 59 8.64 -10.14 14.57
C ARG A 59 7.67 -10.50 13.47
N ILE A 60 8.01 -10.12 12.26
CA ILE A 60 7.24 -10.44 11.05
C ILE A 60 8.13 -11.29 10.15
N ASN A 61 7.63 -12.47 9.79
CA ASN A 61 8.40 -13.47 9.05
C ASN A 61 9.79 -13.73 9.67
N GLY A 62 9.84 -13.79 11.02
CA GLY A 62 11.06 -14.01 11.78
C GLY A 62 11.97 -12.78 11.96
N SER A 63 11.69 -11.65 11.29
CA SER A 63 12.51 -10.43 11.35
C SER A 63 11.89 -9.36 12.26
N THR A 64 12.71 -8.66 13.01
CA THR A 64 12.33 -7.44 13.73
C THR A 64 12.44 -6.18 12.87
N THR A 65 13.26 -6.24 11.82
CA THR A 65 13.46 -5.17 10.84
C THR A 65 12.65 -5.51 9.60
N THR A 66 11.70 -4.65 9.28
CA THR A 66 10.78 -4.87 8.14
C THR A 66 11.22 -4.15 6.88
N ALA A 67 12.33 -3.40 6.92
CA ALA A 67 12.84 -2.64 5.78
C ALA A 67 13.24 -3.50 4.58
N ASP A 68 13.67 -4.74 4.84
CA ASP A 68 14.15 -5.68 3.81
C ASP A 68 13.13 -6.80 3.51
N LEU A 69 11.92 -6.72 4.08
CA LEU A 69 10.88 -7.71 3.84
C LEU A 69 10.18 -7.44 2.51
N GLU A 70 10.26 -8.39 1.61
CA GLU A 70 9.52 -8.42 0.35
C GLU A 70 8.19 -9.12 0.59
N LEU A 71 7.12 -8.36 0.79
CA LEU A 71 5.77 -8.87 1.00
C LEU A 71 4.86 -8.35 -0.09
N TYR A 72 4.12 -9.24 -0.71
CA TYR A 72 3.13 -8.92 -1.74
C TYR A 72 1.71 -9.17 -1.22
N ALA A 73 0.75 -8.49 -1.82
CA ALA A 73 -0.66 -8.81 -1.57
C ALA A 73 -0.93 -10.26 -1.97
N GLY A 74 -1.55 -11.03 -1.08
CA GLY A 74 -1.74 -12.48 -1.21
C GLY A 74 -0.72 -13.34 -0.47
N ASP A 75 0.44 -12.78 -0.09
CA ASP A 75 1.49 -13.54 0.59
C ASP A 75 1.10 -13.93 2.03
N PRO A 76 1.59 -15.09 2.50
CA PRO A 76 1.45 -15.48 3.90
C PRO A 76 2.27 -14.54 4.81
N LEU A 77 1.69 -14.18 5.93
CA LEU A 77 2.25 -13.30 6.94
C LEU A 77 2.32 -14.03 8.28
N ALA A 78 3.51 -14.39 8.71
CA ALA A 78 3.76 -14.97 10.02
C ALA A 78 4.14 -13.88 11.03
N VAL A 79 3.45 -13.84 12.15
CA VAL A 79 3.68 -12.85 13.21
C VAL A 79 4.00 -13.54 14.52
N ASP A 80 5.14 -13.20 15.09
CA ASP A 80 5.59 -13.65 16.39
C ASP A 80 5.48 -12.51 17.40
N LEU A 81 4.76 -12.75 18.50
CA LEU A 81 4.63 -11.84 19.62
C LEU A 81 5.43 -12.39 20.82
N GLU A 82 6.62 -11.88 21.04
CA GLU A 82 7.48 -12.26 22.15
C GLU A 82 7.22 -11.36 23.36
N PHE A 83 6.52 -11.88 24.37
CA PHE A 83 6.30 -11.25 25.67
C PHE A 83 7.51 -11.49 26.55
N GLN A 84 8.19 -10.43 26.95
CA GLN A 84 9.35 -10.48 27.84
C GLN A 84 8.97 -9.96 29.22
N ASN A 85 9.30 -10.71 30.29
CA ASN A 85 9.00 -10.35 31.66
C ASN A 85 10.28 -10.07 32.46
N ALA A 86 10.62 -8.81 32.66
CA ALA A 86 11.77 -8.40 33.47
C ALA A 86 11.51 -8.48 34.99
N SER A 87 10.35 -8.98 35.43
CA SER A 87 9.98 -9.10 36.84
C SER A 87 10.57 -10.38 37.47
N ARG A 88 10.72 -10.38 38.81
CA ARG A 88 11.01 -11.58 39.60
C ARG A 88 9.77 -12.47 39.77
N PHE A 89 8.59 -11.98 39.46
CA PHE A 89 7.33 -12.68 39.59
C PHE A 89 6.75 -13.01 38.22
N PRO A 90 6.05 -14.15 38.06
CA PRO A 90 5.41 -14.50 36.81
C PRO A 90 4.31 -13.50 36.48
N ALA A 91 4.09 -13.26 35.22
CA ALA A 91 2.89 -12.57 34.75
C ALA A 91 1.83 -13.61 34.39
N LEU A 92 0.66 -13.50 35.02
CA LEU A 92 -0.38 -14.53 34.98
C LEU A 92 -1.61 -14.04 34.21
N GLN A 93 -2.26 -14.99 33.47
CA GLN A 93 -3.58 -14.81 32.86
C GLN A 93 -3.68 -13.53 32.03
N LEU A 94 -2.75 -13.32 31.13
CA LEU A 94 -2.78 -12.19 30.19
C LEU A 94 -3.82 -12.48 29.10
N ARG A 95 -4.70 -11.53 28.87
CA ARG A 95 -5.67 -11.54 27.76
C ARG A 95 -5.48 -10.28 26.96
N GLY A 96 -5.54 -10.41 25.66
CA GLY A 96 -5.41 -9.29 24.75
C GLY A 96 -5.92 -9.63 23.37
N ALA A 97 -5.78 -8.67 22.48
CA ALA A 97 -5.95 -8.87 21.06
C ALA A 97 -4.84 -8.11 20.34
N GLU A 98 -4.24 -8.77 19.36
CA GLU A 98 -3.37 -8.16 18.38
C GLU A 98 -4.21 -7.61 17.25
N THR A 99 -3.83 -6.48 16.68
CA THR A 99 -4.42 -5.96 15.45
C THR A 99 -3.36 -6.08 14.36
N CYS A 100 -3.69 -6.82 13.30
CA CYS A 100 -2.87 -7.01 12.12
C CYS A 100 -3.47 -6.22 10.95
N PRO A 101 -3.02 -4.98 10.69
CA PRO A 101 -3.65 -4.10 9.70
C PRO A 101 -3.63 -4.63 8.27
N PRO A 102 -2.57 -5.34 7.78
CA PRO A 102 -2.56 -5.90 6.43
C PRO A 102 -3.43 -7.14 6.25
N ALA A 103 -3.91 -7.77 7.35
CA ALA A 103 -4.74 -8.96 7.27
C ALA A 103 -6.16 -8.68 6.74
N PRO A 104 -6.86 -9.71 6.19
CA PRO A 104 -8.27 -9.63 5.84
C PRO A 104 -9.13 -9.14 7.01
N ALA A 105 -10.28 -8.55 6.70
CA ALA A 105 -11.15 -7.93 7.71
C ALA A 105 -11.51 -8.90 8.85
N ASP A 106 -11.77 -10.15 8.52
CA ASP A 106 -12.14 -11.20 9.48
C ASP A 106 -10.97 -11.64 10.36
N ASP A 107 -9.74 -11.57 9.85
CA ASP A 107 -8.50 -11.97 10.52
C ASP A 107 -7.73 -10.79 11.14
N ARG A 108 -8.23 -9.58 10.98
CA ARG A 108 -7.53 -8.36 11.44
C ARG A 108 -7.34 -8.30 12.95
N SER A 109 -8.19 -8.94 13.72
CA SER A 109 -8.12 -8.97 15.19
C SER A 109 -7.87 -10.39 15.68
N GLN A 110 -6.67 -10.63 16.22
CA GLN A 110 -6.21 -11.92 16.73
C GLN A 110 -6.28 -11.92 18.27
N PRO A 111 -7.37 -12.45 18.88
CA PRO A 111 -7.45 -12.56 20.30
C PRO A 111 -6.50 -13.64 20.85
N PHE A 112 -5.85 -13.36 21.96
CA PHE A 112 -4.96 -14.31 22.60
C PHE A 112 -5.16 -14.42 24.10
N PHE A 113 -4.73 -15.55 24.63
CA PHE A 113 -4.64 -15.82 26.06
C PHE A 113 -3.29 -16.46 26.40
N VAL A 114 -2.57 -15.83 27.32
CA VAL A 114 -1.31 -16.33 27.86
C VAL A 114 -1.52 -16.70 29.32
N SER A 115 -1.35 -17.97 29.65
CA SER A 115 -1.52 -18.46 31.03
C SER A 115 -0.45 -17.89 31.95
N THR A 116 0.82 -17.90 31.53
CA THR A 116 1.96 -17.45 32.31
C THR A 116 3.11 -17.02 31.44
N VAL A 117 3.70 -15.85 31.75
CA VAL A 117 5.03 -15.48 31.27
C VAL A 117 5.99 -15.65 32.44
N PRO A 118 7.02 -16.52 32.32
CA PRO A 118 7.91 -16.86 33.45
C PRO A 118 8.67 -15.64 33.98
N PRO A 119 9.10 -15.68 35.26
CA PRO A 119 9.94 -14.62 35.82
C PRO A 119 11.27 -14.52 35.07
N ARG A 120 11.68 -13.30 34.71
CA ARG A 120 12.91 -13.04 33.93
C ARG A 120 13.06 -13.87 32.67
N GLY A 121 11.95 -14.27 32.08
CA GLY A 121 11.88 -15.08 30.87
C GLY A 121 10.95 -14.45 29.83
N SER A 122 10.78 -15.19 28.74
CA SER A 122 9.91 -14.80 27.65
C SER A 122 8.94 -15.91 27.25
N LEU A 123 7.90 -15.53 26.53
CA LEU A 123 6.96 -16.42 25.86
C LEU A 123 6.63 -15.84 24.51
N THR A 124 6.71 -16.66 23.47
CA THR A 124 6.34 -16.28 22.10
C THR A 124 4.99 -16.87 21.75
N LEU A 125 4.11 -16.06 21.21
CA LEU A 125 2.90 -16.48 20.52
C LEU A 125 3.15 -16.33 19.04
N HIS A 126 2.76 -17.34 18.29
CA HIS A 126 2.82 -17.37 16.83
C HIS A 126 1.43 -17.43 16.25
N TYR A 127 1.19 -16.66 15.18
CA TYR A 127 0.02 -16.80 14.33
C TYR A 127 0.37 -16.48 12.88
N GLU A 128 -0.40 -17.03 11.98
CA GLU A 128 -0.27 -16.85 10.54
C GLU A 128 -1.55 -16.24 9.98
N THR A 129 -1.40 -15.37 9.01
CA THR A 129 -2.48 -14.75 8.24
C THR A 129 -1.97 -14.47 6.83
N THR A 130 -2.71 -13.72 6.02
CA THR A 130 -2.29 -13.30 4.69
C THR A 130 -2.34 -11.79 4.55
N CYS A 131 -1.51 -11.22 3.67
CA CYS A 131 -1.58 -9.82 3.31
C CYS A 131 -2.75 -9.61 2.34
N ALA A 132 -3.89 -9.08 2.81
CA ALA A 132 -5.07 -8.90 1.97
C ALA A 132 -4.91 -7.78 0.93
N ARG A 133 -4.09 -6.77 1.22
CA ARG A 133 -3.96 -5.59 0.37
C ARG A 133 -2.56 -4.99 0.43
N ARG A 134 -2.19 -4.29 -0.63
CA ARG A 134 -0.98 -3.49 -0.66
C ARG A 134 -1.09 -2.24 0.23
N GLY A 135 0.04 -1.68 0.60
CA GLY A 135 0.09 -0.43 1.33
C GLY A 135 1.17 -0.38 2.39
N TRP A 136 1.30 0.78 3.02
CA TRP A 136 2.09 0.95 4.23
C TRP A 136 1.19 0.76 5.45
N PHE A 137 1.55 -0.18 6.32
CA PHE A 137 0.79 -0.51 7.52
C PHE A 137 1.63 -0.33 8.77
N GLU A 138 1.09 0.42 9.72
CA GLU A 138 1.65 0.56 11.05
C GLU A 138 0.84 -0.28 12.04
N PHE A 139 1.52 -1.15 12.77
CA PHE A 139 0.89 -1.97 13.78
C PHE A 139 0.67 -1.17 15.05
N PRO A 140 -0.55 -1.12 15.57
CA PRO A 140 -0.83 -0.43 16.82
C PRO A 140 -0.22 -1.15 18.02
N PRO A 141 -0.14 -0.46 19.20
CA PRO A 141 0.24 -1.11 20.45
C PRO A 141 -0.71 -2.25 20.82
N VAL A 142 -0.16 -3.33 21.35
CA VAL A 142 -0.96 -4.48 21.81
C VAL A 142 -1.57 -4.20 23.17
N SER A 143 -2.89 -4.23 23.23
CA SER A 143 -3.62 -4.07 24.49
C SER A 143 -3.69 -5.37 25.26
N ILE A 144 -3.09 -5.40 26.45
CA ILE A 144 -3.16 -6.54 27.37
C ILE A 144 -3.91 -6.23 28.65
N SER A 145 -4.56 -7.23 29.21
CA SER A 145 -5.23 -7.13 30.49
C SER A 145 -5.04 -8.38 31.34
N THR A 146 -5.03 -8.21 32.67
CA THR A 146 -5.06 -9.33 33.61
C THR A 146 -5.99 -9.04 34.75
N ARG A 147 -6.55 -10.13 35.32
CA ARG A 147 -7.31 -10.12 36.57
C ARG A 147 -6.61 -10.94 37.66
N ALA A 148 -5.45 -11.51 37.35
CA ALA A 148 -4.69 -12.35 38.27
C ALA A 148 -4.04 -11.50 39.40
N PRO A 149 -3.76 -12.13 40.58
CA PRO A 149 -4.05 -13.52 40.89
C PRO A 149 -5.47 -13.78 41.41
N PHE A 150 -6.12 -12.78 42.02
CA PHE A 150 -7.36 -12.98 42.78
C PHE A 150 -8.65 -12.70 42.00
N GLY A 151 -8.58 -12.06 40.86
CA GLY A 151 -9.73 -11.74 40.05
C GLY A 151 -10.57 -10.55 40.54
N PHE A 152 -10.16 -9.83 41.58
CA PHE A 152 -10.90 -8.72 42.16
C PHE A 152 -10.73 -7.40 41.42
N PHE A 153 -9.59 -7.21 40.80
CA PHE A 153 -9.29 -6.03 39.97
C PHE A 153 -8.82 -6.44 38.60
N ALA A 154 -9.23 -5.68 37.59
CA ALA A 154 -8.70 -5.78 36.24
C ALA A 154 -7.68 -4.66 36.02
N ALA A 155 -6.47 -5.01 35.63
CA ALA A 155 -5.46 -4.08 35.13
C ALA A 155 -5.35 -4.23 33.60
N ARG A 156 -5.14 -3.10 32.91
CA ARG A 156 -4.90 -3.04 31.47
C ARG A 156 -3.66 -2.20 31.20
N ARG A 157 -2.91 -2.58 30.19
CA ARG A 157 -1.76 -1.83 29.68
C ARG A 157 -1.63 -2.05 28.20
N ASP A 158 -1.27 -1.00 27.48
CA ASP A 158 -0.90 -1.07 26.08
C ASP A 158 0.62 -1.23 25.99
N LEU A 159 1.07 -2.26 25.29
CA LEU A 159 2.48 -2.55 25.06
C LEU A 159 2.89 -2.01 23.69
N PRO A 160 3.77 -1.01 23.62
CA PRO A 160 4.29 -0.53 22.37
C PRO A 160 5.21 -1.59 21.76
N ALA A 161 4.98 -1.89 20.50
CA ALA A 161 5.86 -2.68 19.64
C ALA A 161 5.78 -2.06 18.23
N PRO A 162 6.42 -0.88 18.03
CA PRO A 162 6.34 -0.17 16.78
C PRO A 162 6.88 -1.04 15.65
N THR A 163 6.04 -1.31 14.67
CA THR A 163 6.36 -2.14 13.51
C THR A 163 5.62 -1.57 12.32
N GLY A 164 6.36 -1.22 11.27
CA GLY A 164 5.80 -0.78 9.99
C GLY A 164 6.09 -1.82 8.92
N VAL A 165 5.13 -2.13 8.09
CA VAL A 165 5.26 -3.11 6.99
C VAL A 165 4.79 -2.48 5.71
N LEU A 166 5.59 -2.61 4.65
CA LEU A 166 5.21 -2.27 3.30
C LEU A 166 4.81 -3.54 2.57
N VAL A 167 3.58 -3.58 2.09
CA VAL A 167 3.06 -4.67 1.25
C VAL A 167 2.95 -4.17 -0.18
N PHE A 168 3.65 -4.83 -1.09
CA PHE A 168 3.66 -4.53 -2.51
C PHE A 168 2.39 -5.05 -3.20
N PRO A 169 1.98 -4.45 -4.34
CA PRO A 169 0.91 -5.01 -5.13
C PRO A 169 1.29 -6.38 -5.70
N GLU A 170 0.30 -7.27 -5.82
CA GLU A 170 0.42 -8.50 -6.59
C GLU A 170 0.74 -8.16 -8.06
N TYR A 171 1.56 -8.99 -8.71
CA TYR A 171 1.79 -8.94 -10.15
C TYR A 171 1.74 -10.34 -10.74
N ARG A 172 1.49 -10.42 -12.03
CA ARG A 172 1.49 -11.66 -12.81
C ARG A 172 2.62 -11.66 -13.82
N GLU A 173 3.15 -12.82 -14.14
CA GLU A 173 4.12 -12.92 -15.22
C GLU A 173 3.41 -13.02 -16.57
N LEU A 174 3.86 -12.21 -17.55
CA LEU A 174 3.38 -12.25 -18.92
C LEU A 174 4.44 -12.88 -19.81
N ASP A 175 4.03 -13.76 -20.72
CA ASP A 175 4.91 -14.37 -21.71
C ASP A 175 5.13 -13.43 -22.90
N HIS A 176 4.06 -12.74 -23.34
CA HIS A 176 4.11 -11.78 -24.44
C HIS A 176 3.15 -10.62 -24.18
N LEU A 177 3.34 -9.51 -24.89
CA LEU A 177 2.49 -8.35 -24.86
C LEU A 177 2.37 -7.78 -26.27
N SER A 178 1.15 -7.76 -26.78
CA SER A 178 0.84 -7.35 -28.17
C SER A 178 1.33 -5.94 -28.52
N LEU A 179 1.49 -5.07 -27.53
CA LEU A 179 2.07 -3.74 -27.68
C LEU A 179 3.48 -3.77 -28.30
N PHE A 180 4.32 -4.71 -27.84
CA PHE A 180 5.71 -4.82 -28.30
C PHE A 180 5.87 -5.66 -29.56
N ASP A 181 4.94 -6.57 -29.83
CA ASP A 181 5.00 -7.48 -30.99
C ASP A 181 4.61 -6.79 -32.30
N ARG A 182 3.75 -5.77 -32.23
CA ARG A 182 3.26 -5.02 -33.40
C ARG A 182 4.15 -3.89 -33.87
N MET A 183 5.11 -3.47 -33.07
CA MET A 183 6.05 -2.43 -33.47
C MET A 183 7.34 -3.06 -33.99
N PRO A 184 7.80 -2.71 -35.21
CA PRO A 184 9.14 -3.07 -35.63
C PRO A 184 10.12 -2.54 -34.58
N ALA A 185 11.18 -3.34 -34.29
CA ALA A 185 12.27 -2.87 -33.46
C ALA A 185 12.63 -1.44 -33.90
N PRO A 186 12.90 -0.52 -32.99
CA PRO A 186 13.04 0.91 -33.29
C PRO A 186 14.16 1.12 -34.29
N GLN A 187 13.83 1.04 -35.58
CA GLN A 187 14.76 1.30 -36.69
C GLN A 187 14.87 2.79 -37.01
N ASN A 188 13.95 3.60 -36.42
CA ASN A 188 13.98 5.04 -36.61
C ASN A 188 13.88 5.72 -35.27
N THR A 189 14.99 6.18 -34.78
CA THR A 189 15.10 7.25 -33.80
C THR A 189 14.35 8.45 -34.40
N PHE A 190 13.08 8.66 -34.04
CA PHE A 190 12.39 9.90 -34.41
C PHE A 190 13.14 11.04 -33.75
N ALA A 191 13.87 11.77 -34.55
CA ALA A 191 14.62 12.94 -34.17
C ALA A 191 13.65 13.98 -33.63
N ARG A 192 13.41 14.00 -32.31
CA ARG A 192 12.82 15.15 -31.63
C ARG A 192 13.93 16.16 -31.31
N LEU A 193 13.62 17.42 -31.49
CA LEU A 193 14.49 18.55 -31.16
C LEU A 193 14.92 18.53 -29.69
N GLY A 194 16.18 18.21 -29.39
CA GLY A 194 16.75 18.12 -28.05
C GLY A 194 18.22 18.49 -27.92
N VAL A 195 18.74 18.49 -26.70
CA VAL A 195 20.09 18.94 -26.38
C VAL A 195 20.97 17.71 -26.09
N GLY A 196 21.71 17.21 -27.09
CA GLY A 196 22.78 16.20 -26.89
C GLY A 196 22.78 14.98 -27.79
N GLY A 197 21.86 14.89 -28.76
CA GLY A 197 21.75 13.79 -29.70
C GLY A 197 22.46 14.03 -31.05
N GLU A 198 22.08 13.24 -32.06
CA GLU A 198 22.59 13.36 -33.44
C GLU A 198 22.25 14.74 -34.04
N PHE A 199 23.18 15.36 -34.70
CA PHE A 199 23.00 16.66 -35.36
C PHE A 199 21.97 16.53 -36.51
N ILE A 200 20.81 17.19 -36.39
CA ILE A 200 19.73 17.17 -37.38
C ILE A 200 19.90 18.32 -38.37
N GLY A 201 20.22 19.52 -37.83
CA GLY A 201 20.21 20.73 -38.63
C GLY A 201 20.57 21.99 -37.87
N VAL A 202 20.25 23.11 -38.46
CA VAL A 202 20.44 24.42 -37.84
C VAL A 202 19.16 25.25 -37.98
N ARG A 203 18.83 26.02 -36.95
CA ARG A 203 17.73 26.98 -36.95
C ARG A 203 18.13 28.33 -36.38
N GLU A 204 17.28 29.31 -36.54
CA GLU A 204 17.46 30.62 -35.92
C GLU A 204 17.43 30.56 -34.41
N PHE A 205 18.25 31.36 -33.76
CA PHE A 205 18.31 31.49 -32.30
C PHE A 205 17.02 32.09 -31.78
N ARG A 206 16.50 31.52 -30.68
CA ARG A 206 15.34 32.04 -29.93
C ARG A 206 15.77 32.40 -28.52
N PRO A 207 15.13 33.43 -27.87
CA PRO A 207 15.34 33.70 -26.47
C PRO A 207 15.11 32.44 -25.61
N GLY A 208 16.16 32.03 -24.85
CA GLY A 208 16.18 30.78 -24.07
C GLY A 208 17.12 29.72 -24.61
N ASP A 209 17.61 29.85 -25.84
CA ASP A 209 18.60 28.91 -26.39
C ASP A 209 19.97 29.06 -25.74
N SER A 210 20.66 27.91 -25.54
CA SER A 210 22.00 27.92 -24.99
C SER A 210 23.03 28.42 -26.04
N ARG A 211 23.82 29.43 -25.67
CA ARG A 211 24.91 29.97 -26.52
C ARG A 211 25.97 28.93 -26.88
N ARG A 212 26.07 27.81 -26.15
CA ARG A 212 27.01 26.72 -26.47
C ARG A 212 26.63 25.97 -27.74
N HIS A 213 25.37 26.04 -28.15
CA HIS A 213 24.87 25.39 -29.36
C HIS A 213 24.88 26.29 -30.60
N VAL A 214 25.45 27.50 -30.53
CA VAL A 214 25.56 28.38 -31.68
C VAL A 214 26.47 27.75 -32.75
N HIS A 215 25.95 27.66 -33.98
CA HIS A 215 26.69 27.19 -35.15
C HIS A 215 27.41 28.39 -35.84
N TRP A 216 28.58 28.74 -35.35
CA TRP A 216 29.31 29.95 -35.75
C TRP A 216 29.54 30.10 -37.26
N ARG A 217 29.74 28.98 -37.97
CA ARG A 217 29.93 29.00 -39.43
C ARG A 217 28.66 29.41 -40.18
N SER A 218 27.47 28.94 -39.75
CA SER A 218 26.21 29.34 -40.35
C SER A 218 25.80 30.76 -39.92
N THR A 219 26.06 31.13 -38.69
CA THR A 219 25.87 32.48 -38.14
C THR A 219 26.65 33.53 -38.99
N ALA A 220 27.92 33.25 -39.29
CA ALA A 220 28.75 34.14 -40.09
C ALA A 220 28.24 34.30 -41.53
N ARG A 221 27.58 33.29 -42.09
CA ARG A 221 27.03 33.36 -43.47
C ARG A 221 25.64 34.04 -43.49
N ALA A 222 24.84 33.79 -42.49
CA ALA A 222 23.46 34.25 -42.45
C ALA A 222 23.28 35.64 -41.83
N GLY A 223 24.32 36.17 -41.17
CA GLY A 223 24.27 37.49 -40.50
C GLY A 223 23.39 37.52 -39.25
N GLN A 224 22.85 36.41 -38.83
CA GLN A 224 21.98 36.22 -37.63
C GLN A 224 22.40 34.98 -36.88
N LEU A 225 22.14 35.00 -35.55
CA LEU A 225 22.50 33.87 -34.69
C LEU A 225 21.77 32.58 -35.10
N ILE A 226 22.51 31.55 -35.42
CA ILE A 226 22.01 30.23 -35.79
C ILE A 226 22.51 29.21 -34.76
N VAL A 227 21.60 28.39 -34.23
CA VAL A 227 21.90 27.30 -33.28
C VAL A 227 21.81 25.95 -33.95
N LYS A 228 22.68 25.05 -33.47
CA LYS A 228 22.60 23.63 -33.84
C LYS A 228 21.36 22.99 -33.23
N GLU A 229 20.66 22.24 -34.03
CA GLU A 229 19.53 21.46 -33.66
C GLU A 229 19.94 19.99 -33.56
N PHE A 230 19.73 19.40 -32.41
CA PHE A 230 20.10 18.02 -32.15
C PHE A 230 18.84 17.16 -32.02
N ALA A 231 18.92 15.91 -32.43
CA ALA A 231 17.92 14.92 -32.10
C ALA A 231 17.89 14.68 -30.60
N GLU A 232 16.74 14.67 -30.01
CA GLU A 232 16.58 14.08 -28.67
C GLU A 232 16.63 12.56 -28.86
N GLU A 233 17.66 11.90 -28.32
CA GLU A 233 17.67 10.44 -28.25
C GLU A 233 16.49 10.01 -27.40
N THR A 234 15.42 9.57 -28.05
CA THR A 234 14.31 8.92 -27.37
C THR A 234 14.80 7.56 -26.94
N GLN A 235 15.21 7.44 -25.69
CA GLN A 235 15.55 6.12 -25.14
C GLN A 235 14.32 5.23 -25.19
N PRO A 236 14.45 3.99 -25.72
CA PRO A 236 13.33 3.07 -25.69
C PRO A 236 12.93 2.83 -24.26
N GLY A 237 11.69 3.15 -23.91
CA GLY A 237 11.18 3.02 -22.55
C GLY A 237 9.66 2.92 -22.54
N LEU A 238 9.14 2.44 -21.43
CA LEU A 238 7.72 2.34 -21.15
C LEU A 238 7.32 3.41 -20.13
N THR A 239 6.32 4.23 -20.43
CA THR A 239 5.65 5.06 -19.43
C THR A 239 4.30 4.44 -19.08
N ILE A 240 4.12 4.12 -17.80
CA ILE A 240 2.85 3.63 -17.27
C ILE A 240 2.12 4.82 -16.65
N ALA A 241 1.01 5.24 -17.27
CA ALA A 241 0.17 6.32 -16.80
C ALA A 241 -1.02 5.75 -16.02
N LEU A 242 -1.21 6.23 -14.79
CA LEU A 242 -2.23 5.77 -13.85
C LEU A 242 -3.30 6.82 -13.65
N ASP A 243 -4.56 6.45 -13.85
CA ASP A 243 -5.70 7.27 -13.44
C ASP A 243 -5.98 7.05 -11.95
N LEU A 244 -5.73 8.10 -11.15
CA LEU A 244 -5.87 8.09 -9.69
C LEU A 244 -7.06 8.94 -9.20
N ARG A 245 -8.02 9.28 -10.08
CA ARG A 245 -9.19 10.05 -9.68
C ARG A 245 -10.04 9.26 -8.67
N ALA A 246 -10.45 9.94 -7.61
CA ALA A 246 -11.37 9.35 -6.63
C ALA A 246 -12.72 8.97 -7.27
N SER A 247 -13.19 9.75 -8.24
CA SER A 247 -14.46 9.53 -8.95
C SER A 247 -14.44 8.32 -9.90
N SER A 248 -13.27 7.91 -10.39
CA SER A 248 -13.12 6.74 -11.28
C SER A 248 -12.82 5.44 -10.52
N ASN A 249 -12.54 5.52 -9.21
CA ASN A 249 -12.31 4.35 -8.38
C ASN A 249 -13.62 3.72 -7.94
N ILE A 250 -14.01 2.61 -8.57
CA ILE A 250 -15.27 1.89 -8.38
C ILE A 250 -15.00 0.58 -7.64
N GLY A 251 -15.89 0.22 -6.72
CA GLY A 251 -15.77 -0.96 -5.88
C GLY A 251 -15.78 -0.63 -4.39
N ALA A 252 -15.57 -1.61 -3.53
CA ALA A 252 -15.56 -1.45 -2.09
C ALA A 252 -14.46 -2.29 -1.42
N GLY A 253 -13.88 -1.73 -0.35
CA GLY A 253 -12.86 -2.42 0.44
C GLY A 253 -11.57 -2.66 -0.35
N ASP A 254 -11.18 -3.91 -0.46
CA ASP A 254 -9.94 -4.34 -1.10
C ASP A 254 -10.15 -4.76 -2.59
N ASP A 255 -11.41 -4.73 -3.07
CA ASP A 255 -11.78 -5.08 -4.43
C ASP A 255 -12.32 -3.85 -5.16
N THR A 256 -11.41 -3.11 -5.79
CA THR A 256 -11.74 -1.89 -6.53
C THR A 256 -11.06 -1.87 -7.89
N SER A 257 -11.61 -1.05 -8.80
CA SER A 257 -11.03 -0.85 -10.14
C SER A 257 -9.60 -0.29 -10.08
N LEU A 258 -9.28 0.53 -9.08
CA LEU A 258 -7.92 1.03 -8.86
C LEU A 258 -6.96 -0.09 -8.46
N GLU A 259 -7.38 -0.99 -7.58
CA GLU A 259 -6.53 -2.11 -7.16
C GLU A 259 -6.17 -3.01 -8.35
N LEU A 260 -7.14 -3.28 -9.23
CA LEU A 260 -6.90 -4.03 -10.46
C LEU A 260 -5.95 -3.28 -11.42
N ALA A 261 -6.18 -1.97 -11.60
CA ALA A 261 -5.30 -1.15 -12.44
C ALA A 261 -3.84 -1.16 -11.91
N ILE A 262 -3.66 -1.12 -10.59
CA ILE A 262 -2.32 -1.19 -9.97
C ILE A 262 -1.68 -2.56 -10.12
N LYS A 263 -2.43 -3.66 -10.01
CA LYS A 263 -1.94 -5.01 -10.33
C LYS A 263 -1.50 -5.10 -11.80
N ALA A 264 -2.28 -4.54 -12.72
CA ALA A 264 -1.92 -4.46 -14.13
C ALA A 264 -0.65 -3.61 -14.34
N ALA A 265 -0.53 -2.46 -13.66
CA ALA A 265 0.67 -1.62 -13.70
C ALA A 265 1.92 -2.37 -13.23
N ALA A 266 1.84 -3.06 -12.09
CA ALA A 266 2.95 -3.86 -11.56
C ALA A 266 3.35 -4.99 -12.52
N THR A 267 2.35 -5.63 -13.14
CA THR A 267 2.54 -6.69 -14.15
C THR A 267 3.24 -6.18 -15.40
N LEU A 268 2.81 -5.03 -15.94
CA LEU A 268 3.44 -4.37 -17.08
C LEU A 268 4.86 -3.89 -16.76
N ALA A 269 5.05 -3.35 -15.57
CA ALA A 269 6.38 -2.94 -15.08
C ALA A 269 7.34 -4.12 -14.99
N ARG A 270 6.88 -5.27 -14.46
CA ARG A 270 7.67 -6.50 -14.39
C ARG A 270 8.05 -7.03 -15.78
N TYR A 271 7.09 -7.01 -16.70
CA TYR A 271 7.32 -7.43 -18.07
C TYR A 271 8.39 -6.56 -18.77
N ALA A 272 8.29 -5.23 -18.63
CA ALA A 272 9.25 -4.29 -19.19
C ALA A 272 10.66 -4.46 -18.58
N GLU A 273 10.75 -4.63 -17.25
CA GLU A 273 12.00 -4.88 -16.54
C GLU A 273 12.72 -6.12 -17.05
N ARG A 274 12.00 -7.25 -17.22
CA ARG A 274 12.57 -8.50 -17.76
C ARG A 274 13.14 -8.33 -19.16
N ARG A 275 12.66 -7.36 -19.92
CA ARG A 275 13.16 -7.01 -21.26
C ARG A 275 14.23 -5.89 -21.25
N GLY A 276 14.63 -5.43 -20.07
CA GLY A 276 15.63 -4.37 -19.92
C GLY A 276 15.13 -2.99 -20.38
N LEU A 277 13.82 -2.78 -20.46
CA LEU A 277 13.23 -1.50 -20.83
C LEU A 277 13.12 -0.61 -19.58
N PRO A 278 13.64 0.63 -19.63
CA PRO A 278 13.41 1.58 -18.54
C PRO A 278 11.93 1.92 -18.42
N VAL A 279 11.43 1.92 -17.19
CA VAL A 279 10.01 2.20 -16.87
C VAL A 279 9.90 3.49 -16.10
N SER A 280 9.09 4.41 -16.61
CA SER A 280 8.66 5.64 -15.94
C SER A 280 7.19 5.54 -15.55
N LEU A 281 6.82 6.23 -14.48
CA LEU A 281 5.42 6.33 -14.05
C LEU A 281 4.90 7.74 -14.31
N ALA A 282 3.61 7.86 -14.59
CA ALA A 282 2.89 9.12 -14.68
C ALA A 282 1.56 8.99 -13.92
N SER A 283 1.11 10.05 -13.27
CA SER A 283 -0.14 10.06 -12.53
C SER A 283 -0.80 11.44 -12.56
N ASN A 284 -2.11 11.47 -12.42
CA ASN A 284 -2.92 12.68 -12.37
C ASN A 284 -3.25 13.10 -10.92
N SER A 285 -2.37 12.85 -9.97
CA SER A 285 -2.57 13.22 -8.56
C SER A 285 -1.45 14.13 -8.06
N ARG A 286 -1.81 15.27 -7.45
CA ARG A 286 -0.85 16.14 -6.75
C ARG A 286 -0.41 15.57 -5.42
N GLN A 287 -1.23 14.76 -4.79
CA GLN A 287 -0.89 14.11 -3.50
C GLN A 287 0.09 12.97 -3.71
N TRP A 288 -0.04 12.28 -4.85
CA TRP A 288 0.80 11.16 -5.24
C TRP A 288 1.45 11.43 -6.62
N PRO A 289 2.31 12.45 -6.72
CA PRO A 289 3.01 12.73 -7.98
C PRO A 289 3.95 11.57 -8.32
N ALA A 290 3.92 11.14 -9.56
CA ALA A 290 4.88 10.15 -10.02
C ALA A 290 6.31 10.71 -9.97
N PRO A 291 7.30 9.93 -9.47
CA PRO A 291 8.69 10.36 -9.49
C PRO A 291 9.16 10.60 -10.93
N PRO A 292 9.99 11.64 -11.17
CA PRO A 292 10.45 11.95 -12.51
C PRO A 292 11.46 10.92 -13.03
N GLY A 293 11.36 10.59 -14.31
CA GLY A 293 12.30 9.71 -15.02
C GLY A 293 12.11 8.22 -14.77
N PRO A 294 12.99 7.40 -15.34
CA PRO A 294 12.93 5.95 -15.18
C PRO A 294 13.22 5.52 -13.74
N LEU A 295 12.43 4.58 -13.25
CA LEU A 295 12.55 4.03 -11.91
C LEU A 295 13.12 2.62 -11.94
N THR A 296 13.86 2.25 -10.89
CA THR A 296 14.19 0.86 -10.62
C THR A 296 12.94 0.06 -10.24
N TRP A 297 12.98 -1.26 -10.36
CA TRP A 297 11.89 -2.14 -9.94
C TRP A 297 11.35 -1.79 -8.54
N TRP A 298 12.23 -1.65 -7.57
CA TRP A 298 11.85 -1.30 -6.19
C TRP A 298 11.25 0.10 -6.07
N GLY A 299 11.71 1.04 -6.89
CA GLY A 299 11.14 2.39 -6.94
C GLY A 299 9.70 2.36 -7.47
N GLN A 300 9.45 1.58 -8.51
CA GLN A 300 8.12 1.37 -9.08
C GLN A 300 7.18 0.71 -8.07
N MET A 301 7.62 -0.40 -7.47
CA MET A 301 6.83 -1.15 -6.50
C MET A 301 6.52 -0.34 -5.24
N ASN A 302 7.50 0.45 -4.75
CA ASN A 302 7.30 1.33 -3.61
C ASN A 302 6.24 2.41 -3.89
N TYR A 303 6.27 3.01 -5.08
CA TYR A 303 5.26 3.98 -5.49
C TYR A 303 3.89 3.30 -5.61
N LEU A 304 3.80 2.18 -6.35
CA LEU A 304 2.55 1.44 -6.56
C LEU A 304 1.97 0.89 -5.25
N ALA A 305 2.80 0.55 -4.27
CA ALA A 305 2.32 0.10 -2.96
C ALA A 305 1.63 1.23 -2.17
N ARG A 306 2.08 2.47 -2.31
CA ARG A 306 1.63 3.59 -1.49
C ARG A 306 0.54 4.44 -2.11
N VAL A 307 0.48 4.49 -3.44
CA VAL A 307 -0.45 5.36 -4.17
C VAL A 307 -1.91 5.03 -3.88
N GLN A 308 -2.74 6.09 -3.75
CA GLN A 308 -4.16 5.99 -3.47
C GLN A 308 -4.98 6.80 -4.49
N GLY A 309 -6.24 6.44 -4.67
CA GLY A 309 -7.17 7.09 -5.58
C GLY A 309 -7.80 8.33 -4.94
N GLU A 310 -7.01 9.40 -4.83
CA GLU A 310 -7.41 10.67 -4.21
C GLU A 310 -7.24 11.86 -5.17
N GLY A 311 -6.94 11.58 -6.45
CA GLY A 311 -6.76 12.60 -7.48
C GLY A 311 -8.09 13.27 -7.88
N GLU A 312 -8.02 14.55 -8.19
CA GLU A 312 -9.13 15.33 -8.77
C GLU A 312 -8.80 15.81 -10.20
N GLU A 313 -7.54 15.69 -10.62
CA GLU A 313 -7.06 16.19 -11.90
C GLU A 313 -7.47 15.32 -13.07
N SER A 314 -7.62 15.94 -14.24
CA SER A 314 -7.96 15.23 -15.46
C SER A 314 -6.85 14.26 -15.89
N PHE A 315 -7.22 13.01 -16.15
CA PHE A 315 -6.29 12.02 -16.68
C PHE A 315 -5.82 12.37 -18.10
N ALA A 316 -6.69 13.03 -18.88
CA ALA A 316 -6.33 13.54 -20.19
C ALA A 316 -5.15 14.54 -20.17
N GLU A 317 -5.09 15.40 -19.15
CA GLU A 317 -3.94 16.33 -18.97
C GLU A 317 -2.66 15.59 -18.63
N CYS A 318 -2.74 14.57 -17.79
CA CYS A 318 -1.61 13.69 -17.49
C CYS A 318 -1.07 13.03 -18.77
N LEU A 319 -1.94 12.49 -19.61
CA LEU A 319 -1.55 11.86 -20.88
C LEU A 319 -0.89 12.87 -21.84
N ARG A 320 -1.42 14.10 -21.95
CA ARG A 320 -0.81 15.16 -22.75
C ARG A 320 0.58 15.60 -22.24
N ALA A 321 0.84 15.40 -20.97
CA ALA A 321 2.15 15.72 -20.35
C ALA A 321 3.21 14.63 -20.59
N VAL A 322 2.82 13.41 -21.00
CA VAL A 322 3.76 12.31 -21.29
C VAL A 322 4.72 12.71 -22.42
N ARG A 323 6.02 12.62 -22.15
CA ARG A 323 7.10 12.95 -23.10
C ARG A 323 8.22 11.91 -22.98
N SER A 324 9.13 11.91 -23.97
CA SER A 324 10.41 11.19 -23.92
C SER A 324 10.28 9.67 -23.68
N THR A 325 9.32 9.03 -24.33
CA THR A 325 9.11 7.57 -24.23
C THR A 325 8.80 6.99 -25.60
N THR A 326 8.97 5.67 -25.75
CA THR A 326 8.60 4.93 -26.97
C THR A 326 7.23 4.27 -26.82
N PHE A 327 6.94 3.78 -25.61
CA PHE A 327 5.70 3.08 -25.31
C PHE A 327 4.97 3.77 -24.14
N VAL A 328 3.65 3.80 -24.26
CA VAL A 328 2.76 4.31 -23.20
C VAL A 328 1.71 3.25 -22.89
N ALA A 329 1.62 2.84 -21.64
CA ALA A 329 0.52 2.06 -21.12
C ALA A 329 -0.37 2.97 -20.25
N ALA A 330 -1.55 3.28 -20.71
CA ALA A 330 -2.52 4.10 -19.98
C ALA A 330 -3.53 3.19 -19.27
N LEU A 331 -3.56 3.28 -17.94
CA LEU A 331 -4.44 2.49 -17.08
C LEU A 331 -5.62 3.36 -16.62
N LEU A 332 -6.77 3.14 -17.23
CA LEU A 332 -8.03 3.81 -16.92
C LEU A 332 -8.80 2.98 -15.89
N THR A 333 -8.99 3.49 -14.70
CA THR A 333 -9.73 2.83 -13.62
C THR A 333 -11.23 2.78 -13.86
N ALA A 334 -11.73 3.65 -14.76
CA ALA A 334 -13.07 3.60 -15.32
C ALA A 334 -13.03 4.16 -16.74
N PRO A 335 -14.06 3.88 -17.56
CA PRO A 335 -14.21 4.47 -18.89
C PRO A 335 -14.18 6.00 -18.83
N ASP A 336 -13.30 6.64 -19.64
CA ASP A 336 -13.14 8.08 -19.71
C ASP A 336 -13.04 8.56 -21.16
N GLU A 337 -14.10 9.19 -21.66
CA GLU A 337 -14.15 9.74 -23.02
C GLU A 337 -13.11 10.85 -23.23
N ALA A 338 -12.78 11.63 -22.17
CA ALA A 338 -11.79 12.70 -22.26
C ALA A 338 -10.36 12.18 -22.51
N ALA A 339 -10.09 10.92 -22.17
CA ALA A 339 -8.79 10.29 -22.40
C ALA A 339 -8.60 9.79 -23.84
N VAL A 340 -9.69 9.66 -24.63
CA VAL A 340 -9.64 9.09 -25.99
C VAL A 340 -8.78 9.95 -26.91
N GLU A 341 -9.05 11.26 -26.97
CA GLU A 341 -8.30 12.18 -27.86
C GLU A 341 -6.78 12.18 -27.55
N PRO A 342 -6.33 12.35 -26.30
CA PRO A 342 -4.90 12.30 -25.98
C PRO A 342 -4.23 10.96 -26.32
N LEU A 343 -4.91 9.83 -26.15
CA LEU A 343 -4.38 8.50 -26.51
C LEU A 343 -4.20 8.37 -28.02
N VAL A 344 -5.16 8.84 -28.80
CA VAL A 344 -5.07 8.86 -30.27
C VAL A 344 -3.95 9.81 -30.74
N GLU A 345 -3.80 10.97 -30.10
CA GLU A 345 -2.70 11.90 -30.39
C GLU A 345 -1.33 11.25 -30.12
N LEU A 346 -1.14 10.60 -28.97
CA LEU A 346 0.10 9.88 -28.65
C LEU A 346 0.41 8.82 -29.72
N HIS A 347 -0.58 8.07 -30.15
CA HIS A 347 -0.43 7.09 -31.20
C HIS A 347 -0.05 7.74 -32.55
N ARG A 348 -0.70 8.84 -32.93
CA ARG A 348 -0.38 9.60 -34.16
C ARG A 348 1.03 10.20 -34.14
N PHE A 349 1.56 10.50 -32.97
CA PHE A 349 2.96 10.90 -32.79
C PHE A 349 3.96 9.73 -32.90
N GLY A 350 3.49 8.52 -33.21
CA GLY A 350 4.32 7.35 -33.43
C GLY A 350 4.72 6.58 -32.17
N LEU A 351 4.07 6.85 -31.03
CA LEU A 351 4.28 6.06 -29.82
C LEU A 351 3.47 4.75 -29.89
N GLY A 352 4.02 3.67 -29.34
CA GLY A 352 3.24 2.46 -29.05
C GLY A 352 2.32 2.73 -27.86
N VAL A 353 1.02 2.70 -28.09
CA VAL A 353 0.01 2.99 -27.05
C VAL A 353 -0.79 1.75 -26.71
N LEU A 354 -0.80 1.36 -25.43
CA LEU A 354 -1.70 0.38 -24.86
C LEU A 354 -2.67 1.10 -23.92
N ALA A 355 -3.96 1.07 -24.21
CA ALA A 355 -4.99 1.51 -23.30
C ALA A 355 -5.57 0.30 -22.55
N VAL A 356 -5.40 0.23 -21.26
CA VAL A 356 -6.02 -0.77 -20.39
C VAL A 356 -7.20 -0.11 -19.71
N VAL A 357 -8.40 -0.53 -20.05
CA VAL A 357 -9.65 0.00 -19.49
C VAL A 357 -10.21 -1.02 -18.52
N VAL A 358 -10.37 -0.62 -17.27
CA VAL A 358 -11.03 -1.46 -16.27
C VAL A 358 -12.53 -1.37 -16.45
N ASP A 359 -13.20 -2.53 -16.60
CA ASP A 359 -14.66 -2.60 -16.70
C ASP A 359 -15.30 -2.45 -15.31
N PRO A 360 -15.98 -1.33 -15.01
CA PRO A 360 -16.54 -1.06 -13.70
C PRO A 360 -17.74 -1.95 -13.36
N ALA A 361 -18.40 -2.56 -14.36
CA ALA A 361 -19.58 -3.39 -14.14
C ALA A 361 -19.30 -4.59 -13.22
N ARG A 362 -18.04 -5.04 -13.16
CA ARG A 362 -17.60 -6.16 -12.35
C ARG A 362 -17.45 -5.83 -10.85
N PHE A 363 -17.39 -4.54 -10.51
CA PHE A 363 -17.23 -4.05 -9.13
C PHE A 363 -18.55 -3.53 -8.54
N LEU A 364 -19.62 -3.46 -9.36
CA LEU A 364 -20.93 -2.96 -8.93
C LEU A 364 -21.94 -4.13 -8.84
N PRO A 365 -22.42 -4.50 -7.65
CA PRO A 365 -23.47 -5.49 -7.53
C PRO A 365 -24.79 -4.92 -8.11
N GLY A 366 -25.24 -5.45 -9.28
CA GLY A 366 -26.58 -5.21 -9.82
C GLY A 366 -26.73 -4.29 -11.03
N GLU A 367 -25.70 -3.56 -11.47
CA GLU A 367 -25.78 -2.61 -12.60
C GLU A 367 -24.96 -3.04 -13.85
N ALA A 368 -24.79 -4.32 -14.07
CA ALA A 368 -23.84 -4.88 -15.03
C ALA A 368 -24.03 -4.44 -16.50
N GLY A 369 -25.18 -3.90 -16.91
CA GLY A 369 -25.48 -3.67 -18.34
C GLY A 369 -25.00 -2.33 -18.91
N GLY A 370 -25.07 -1.25 -18.17
CA GLY A 370 -24.80 0.11 -18.70
C GLY A 370 -23.32 0.48 -18.71
N ALA A 371 -22.61 0.19 -17.66
CA ALA A 371 -21.20 0.56 -17.51
C ALA A 371 -20.27 -0.25 -18.43
N SER A 372 -20.56 -1.54 -18.65
CA SER A 372 -19.82 -2.41 -19.60
C SER A 372 -19.97 -1.92 -21.04
N GLY A 373 -21.13 -1.40 -21.43
CA GLY A 373 -21.35 -0.80 -22.74
C GLY A 373 -20.45 0.40 -23.04
N THR A 374 -20.19 1.23 -22.03
CA THR A 374 -19.31 2.41 -22.17
C THR A 374 -17.85 2.01 -22.35
N ALA A 375 -17.36 1.03 -21.58
CA ALA A 375 -15.99 0.53 -21.70
C ALA A 375 -15.74 -0.07 -23.11
N GLN A 376 -16.69 -0.85 -23.62
CA GLN A 376 -16.63 -1.43 -24.96
C GLN A 376 -16.69 -0.37 -26.05
N SER A 377 -17.53 0.68 -25.92
CA SER A 377 -17.62 1.79 -26.85
C SER A 377 -16.30 2.55 -26.98
N ILE A 378 -15.67 2.87 -25.84
CA ILE A 378 -14.34 3.53 -25.80
C ILE A 378 -13.29 2.62 -26.45
N ALA A 379 -13.28 1.31 -26.11
CA ALA A 379 -12.37 0.34 -26.69
C ALA A 379 -12.53 0.26 -28.22
N ALA A 380 -13.75 0.23 -28.73
CA ALA A 380 -14.03 0.22 -30.19
C ALA A 380 -13.51 1.50 -30.86
N THR A 381 -13.73 2.67 -30.25
CA THR A 381 -13.27 3.97 -30.77
C THR A 381 -11.75 4.04 -30.86
N LEU A 382 -11.05 3.64 -29.79
CA LEU A 382 -9.59 3.62 -29.73
C LEU A 382 -9.00 2.61 -30.72
N THR A 383 -9.59 1.41 -30.81
CA THR A 383 -9.17 0.37 -31.78
C THR A 383 -9.34 0.84 -33.22
N ALA A 384 -10.45 1.51 -33.55
CA ALA A 384 -10.65 2.11 -34.87
C ALA A 384 -9.60 3.19 -35.21
N ALA A 385 -9.05 3.86 -34.20
CA ALA A 385 -7.96 4.82 -34.33
C ALA A 385 -6.54 4.18 -34.37
N GLY A 386 -6.44 2.84 -34.27
CA GLY A 386 -5.19 2.09 -34.34
C GLY A 386 -4.49 1.91 -32.97
N VAL A 387 -5.11 2.35 -31.87
CA VAL A 387 -4.58 2.17 -30.51
C VAL A 387 -4.85 0.73 -30.05
N THR A 388 -3.85 0.09 -29.43
CA THR A 388 -4.05 -1.23 -28.81
C THR A 388 -4.87 -1.05 -27.53
N VAL A 389 -5.99 -1.77 -27.41
CA VAL A 389 -6.87 -1.66 -26.24
C VAL A 389 -7.12 -3.02 -25.62
N GLN A 390 -7.08 -3.08 -24.32
CA GLN A 390 -7.46 -4.24 -23.53
C GLN A 390 -8.49 -3.81 -22.47
N VAL A 391 -9.61 -4.52 -22.40
CA VAL A 391 -10.63 -4.29 -21.37
C VAL A 391 -10.51 -5.40 -20.35
N ILE A 392 -10.14 -5.05 -19.12
CA ILE A 392 -9.94 -6.00 -18.01
C ILE A 392 -11.05 -5.86 -16.97
N GLY A 393 -11.42 -6.96 -16.33
CA GLY A 393 -12.40 -7.01 -15.25
C GLY A 393 -11.86 -7.76 -14.05
N ALA A 394 -12.65 -7.91 -13.00
CA ALA A 394 -12.31 -8.63 -11.77
C ALA A 394 -12.22 -10.17 -11.97
N GLU A 395 -11.90 -10.64 -13.16
CA GLU A 395 -11.74 -12.07 -13.46
C GLU A 395 -10.41 -12.60 -12.91
N PRO A 396 -10.36 -13.87 -12.47
CA PRO A 396 -9.13 -14.46 -11.96
C PRO A 396 -7.97 -14.46 -12.97
N ASP A 397 -8.30 -14.55 -14.27
CA ASP A 397 -7.34 -14.68 -15.37
C ASP A 397 -7.22 -13.38 -16.20
N TRP A 398 -7.39 -12.21 -15.59
CA TRP A 398 -7.34 -10.90 -16.27
C TRP A 398 -6.01 -10.67 -17.02
N GLU A 399 -4.92 -11.32 -16.59
CA GLU A 399 -3.61 -11.25 -17.25
C GLU A 399 -3.65 -11.81 -18.68
N ARG A 400 -4.49 -12.81 -18.97
CA ARG A 400 -4.63 -13.37 -20.33
C ARG A 400 -5.19 -12.34 -21.30
N THR A 401 -6.05 -11.45 -20.81
CA THR A 401 -6.57 -10.35 -21.61
C THR A 401 -5.48 -9.36 -21.97
N LEU A 402 -4.49 -9.12 -21.08
CA LEU A 402 -3.35 -8.27 -21.40
C LEU A 402 -2.42 -8.88 -22.46
N GLN A 403 -2.38 -10.19 -22.57
CA GLN A 403 -1.56 -10.91 -23.57
C GLN A 403 -2.22 -10.94 -24.95
N ALA A 404 -3.55 -10.89 -25.02
CA ALA A 404 -4.31 -10.92 -26.26
C ALA A 404 -4.16 -9.62 -27.07
#